data_5b24ce9479ed95e4f04361e4bae0e991
#
_entry.id   5b24ce9479ed95e4f04361e4bae0e991
#
_cell.length_a   1.000
_cell.length_b   1.000
_cell.length_c   1.000
_cell.angle_alpha   90.00
_cell.angle_beta   90.00
_cell.angle_gamma   90.00
#
_symmetry.space_group_name_H-M   'P 1'
#
loop_
_entity.id
_entity.type
_entity.pdbx_description
1 polymer ?
#
loop_
_entity_poly.entity_id
_entity_poly.type
_entity_poly.pdbx_seq_one_letter_code
_entity_poly.pdbx_strand_id
1 'polypeptide(L)'
;MKQAIVMIPAGLLLLAAAFRVAVAGGPAGKAGAEQAEDRDVVRVFAGARLHPVSSAPLDDGVMVVAGGKIVALGTREAVAIPVGAEVIDCRGKVIMPGLVCTHSHIGSPSGGDMSSPVQPEARVLDSVDVRAKSVARARAGGVTLANVMPGSGHLISGQTLYLKLRDGGRIEDLALRDGAGGLLGGLKMANGTNSIRGAPFPGTRGKSAALVRQSFLKALDYQRKKKAAGGDPEKAPERDLAMESL
;
A
#
# COMPACT_ATOMS: atom_id res chain seq x y z
N MET A 1 -21.32 23.13 27.10
CA MET A 1 -20.80 21.76 27.24
C MET A 1 -19.28 21.87 27.42
N LYS A 2 -18.78 21.44 28.58
CA LYS A 2 -17.40 21.68 29.04
C LYS A 2 -16.46 20.64 28.39
N GLN A 3 -15.45 21.11 27.67
CA GLN A 3 -14.34 20.25 27.20
C GLN A 3 -13.39 19.99 28.39
N ALA A 4 -13.15 18.71 28.66
CA ALA A 4 -12.18 18.29 29.64
C ALA A 4 -10.79 18.22 28.99
N ILE A 5 -9.88 19.07 29.51
CA ILE A 5 -8.44 19.01 29.21
C ILE A 5 -7.85 17.92 30.10
N VAL A 6 -7.32 16.85 29.50
CA VAL A 6 -6.53 15.85 30.21
C VAL A 6 -5.07 16.28 30.18
N MET A 7 -4.58 16.77 31.32
CA MET A 7 -3.15 16.98 31.59
C MET A 7 -2.52 15.64 31.96
N ILE A 8 -1.51 15.23 31.21
CA ILE A 8 -0.64 14.08 31.54
C ILE A 8 0.56 14.67 32.34
N PRO A 9 0.86 14.19 33.54
CA PRO A 9 1.98 14.71 34.32
C PRO A 9 3.33 14.23 33.74
N ALA A 10 4.29 15.15 33.66
CA ALA A 10 5.69 14.87 33.37
C ALA A 10 6.32 14.14 34.56
N GLY A 11 6.88 12.97 34.31
CA GLY A 11 7.74 12.27 35.25
C GLY A 11 7.63 10.77 35.15
N LEU A 12 8.40 10.15 34.27
CA LEU A 12 8.84 8.78 34.47
C LEU A 12 10.20 8.57 33.81
N LEU A 13 11.21 8.29 34.62
CA LEU A 13 12.57 7.91 34.27
C LEU A 13 12.54 6.66 33.39
N LEU A 14 13.25 6.70 32.24
CA LEU A 14 13.48 5.54 31.39
C LEU A 14 14.49 4.61 32.03
N LEU A 15 14.04 3.42 32.43
CA LEU A 15 14.91 2.24 32.54
C LEU A 15 14.94 1.52 31.18
N ALA A 16 16.05 1.60 30.48
CA ALA A 16 16.27 0.88 29.24
C ALA A 16 16.58 -0.61 29.55
N ALA A 17 15.56 -1.47 29.40
CA ALA A 17 15.77 -2.92 29.35
C ALA A 17 15.97 -3.34 27.89
N ALA A 18 17.21 -3.68 27.53
CA ALA A 18 17.54 -4.24 26.23
C ALA A 18 17.06 -5.69 26.14
N PHE A 19 15.93 -5.93 25.48
CA PHE A 19 15.52 -7.26 25.07
C PHE A 19 16.10 -7.55 23.67
N ARG A 20 17.20 -8.33 23.63
CA ARG A 20 17.73 -8.91 22.39
C ARG A 20 16.91 -10.15 22.05
N VAL A 21 16.01 -10.06 21.09
CA VAL A 21 15.45 -11.24 20.41
C VAL A 21 16.41 -11.60 19.28
N ALA A 22 17.10 -12.72 19.43
CA ALA A 22 17.92 -13.29 18.36
C ALA A 22 17.00 -13.93 17.32
N VAL A 23 16.80 -13.24 16.21
CA VAL A 23 16.21 -13.84 14.99
C VAL A 23 17.37 -14.37 14.17
N ALA A 24 17.40 -15.68 13.93
CA ALA A 24 18.37 -16.34 13.06
C ALA A 24 18.19 -15.81 11.63
N GLY A 25 19.06 -14.90 11.20
CA GLY A 25 19.10 -14.34 9.86
C GLY A 25 19.86 -15.25 8.91
N GLY A 26 19.23 -15.65 7.80
CA GLY A 26 19.96 -16.09 6.61
C GLY A 26 20.81 -14.92 6.04
N PRO A 27 21.78 -15.18 5.13
CA PRO A 27 22.75 -14.18 4.69
C PRO A 27 22.02 -13.00 4.01
N ALA A 28 21.98 -11.88 4.71
CA ALA A 28 21.52 -10.60 4.15
C ALA A 28 22.58 -10.13 3.13
N GLY A 29 22.16 -9.94 1.88
CA GLY A 29 23.01 -9.31 0.88
C GLY A 29 23.40 -7.89 1.32
N LYS A 30 24.55 -7.36 0.79
CA LYS A 30 25.10 -6.04 1.16
C LYS A 30 24.08 -4.89 1.19
N ALA A 31 23.07 -4.91 0.31
CA ALA A 31 21.98 -3.93 0.31
C ALA A 31 21.08 -3.99 1.56
N GLY A 32 20.93 -5.14 2.19
CA GLY A 32 20.15 -5.28 3.43
C GLY A 32 20.88 -4.76 4.66
N ALA A 33 22.23 -4.86 4.69
CA ALA A 33 23.06 -4.34 5.77
C ALA A 33 23.11 -2.80 5.76
N GLU A 34 23.30 -2.18 4.59
CA GLU A 34 23.31 -0.74 4.40
C GLU A 34 21.96 -0.08 4.77
N GLN A 35 20.83 -0.76 4.47
CA GLN A 35 19.50 -0.30 4.89
C GLN A 35 19.22 -0.50 6.39
N ALA A 36 19.89 -1.43 7.05
CA ALA A 36 19.77 -1.63 8.50
C ALA A 36 20.54 -0.56 9.28
N GLU A 37 21.77 -0.24 8.88
CA GLU A 37 22.58 0.84 9.47
C GLU A 37 21.92 2.21 9.32
N ASP A 38 21.26 2.48 8.17
CA ASP A 38 20.54 3.73 7.90
C ASP A 38 19.29 3.91 8.78
N ARG A 39 18.71 2.83 9.31
CA ARG A 39 17.56 2.90 10.21
C ARG A 39 17.87 3.33 11.63
N ASP A 40 19.11 3.15 12.08
CA ASP A 40 19.51 3.50 13.44
C ASP A 40 19.87 4.99 13.57
N VAL A 41 20.07 5.68 12.44
CA VAL A 41 20.38 7.11 12.42
C VAL A 41 19.11 7.92 12.70
N VAL A 42 19.17 8.75 13.74
CA VAL A 42 18.14 9.75 14.01
C VAL A 42 18.37 10.96 13.11
N ARG A 43 17.41 11.27 12.24
CA ARG A 43 17.46 12.43 11.34
C ARG A 43 16.49 13.49 11.76
N VAL A 44 16.94 14.75 11.74
CA VAL A 44 16.12 15.92 12.06
C VAL A 44 16.08 16.84 10.84
N PHE A 45 14.91 17.02 10.29
CA PHE A 45 14.65 17.98 9.21
C PHE A 45 14.18 19.29 9.85
N ALA A 46 14.98 20.36 9.76
CA ALA A 46 14.74 21.60 10.48
C ALA A 46 14.57 22.82 9.56
N GLY A 47 13.65 23.71 9.90
CA GLY A 47 13.46 24.97 9.21
C GLY A 47 12.53 24.91 7.99
N ALA A 48 11.90 23.78 7.74
CA ALA A 48 10.95 23.66 6.64
C ALA A 48 9.58 24.22 6.99
N ARG A 49 8.81 24.60 5.95
CA ARG A 49 7.35 24.68 6.06
C ARG A 49 6.78 23.26 6.01
N LEU A 50 6.24 22.80 7.14
CA LEU A 50 5.65 21.46 7.23
C LEU A 50 4.16 21.49 6.92
N HIS A 51 3.70 20.56 6.07
CA HIS A 51 2.28 20.34 5.78
C HIS A 51 1.86 18.94 6.27
N PRO A 52 1.47 18.78 7.55
CA PRO A 52 1.11 17.47 8.10
C PRO A 52 -0.18 16.87 7.51
N VAL A 53 -1.01 17.70 6.88
CA VAL A 53 -2.34 17.38 6.33
C VAL A 53 -3.40 17.14 7.42
N SER A 54 -3.03 16.46 8.52
CA SER A 54 -3.91 16.22 9.68
C SER A 54 -4.05 17.44 10.62
N SER A 55 -3.24 18.47 10.43
CA SER A 55 -3.25 19.72 11.16
C SER A 55 -2.87 20.90 10.28
N ALA A 56 -2.96 22.12 10.79
CA ALA A 56 -2.52 23.32 10.09
C ALA A 56 -1.03 23.24 9.72
N PRO A 57 -0.60 23.87 8.61
CA PRO A 57 0.81 24.00 8.26
C PRO A 57 1.61 24.69 9.38
N LEU A 58 2.86 24.29 9.52
CA LEU A 58 3.81 24.84 10.48
C LEU A 58 4.96 25.50 9.74
N ASP A 59 5.19 26.78 9.98
CA ASP A 59 6.38 27.48 9.48
C ASP A 59 7.56 27.23 10.43
N ASP A 60 8.80 27.24 9.91
CA ASP A 60 10.03 26.90 10.64
C ASP A 60 9.91 25.59 11.46
N GLY A 61 9.30 24.60 10.83
CA GLY A 61 8.99 23.34 11.49
C GLY A 61 10.19 22.42 11.65
N VAL A 62 10.10 21.54 12.63
CA VAL A 62 11.07 20.48 12.92
C VAL A 62 10.37 19.12 12.85
N MET A 63 10.97 18.19 12.09
CA MET A 63 10.51 16.81 12.00
C MET A 63 11.65 15.86 12.35
N VAL A 64 11.42 15.00 13.33
CA VAL A 64 12.40 13.98 13.77
C VAL A 64 11.98 12.62 13.25
N VAL A 65 12.91 11.94 12.58
CA VAL A 65 12.73 10.58 12.04
C VAL A 65 13.71 9.64 12.72
N ALA A 66 13.21 8.56 13.30
CA ALA A 66 14.00 7.50 13.88
C ALA A 66 13.39 6.14 13.53
N GLY A 67 14.21 5.14 13.21
CA GLY A 67 13.74 3.81 12.82
C GLY A 67 12.82 3.82 11.59
N GLY A 68 13.00 4.78 10.68
CA GLY A 68 12.16 4.96 9.50
C GLY A 68 10.74 5.48 9.78
N LYS A 69 10.50 6.06 10.96
CA LYS A 69 9.22 6.63 11.40
C LYS A 69 9.38 8.07 11.86
N ILE A 70 8.37 8.90 11.63
CA ILE A 70 8.28 10.22 12.24
C ILE A 70 7.94 10.03 13.72
N VAL A 71 8.87 10.42 14.60
CA VAL A 71 8.72 10.29 16.07
C VAL A 71 8.35 11.60 16.74
N ALA A 72 8.65 12.74 16.10
CA ALA A 72 8.21 14.06 16.55
C ALA A 72 8.02 15.00 15.35
N LEU A 73 7.06 15.91 15.45
CA LEU A 73 6.77 16.94 14.48
C LEU A 73 6.14 18.15 15.18
N GLY A 74 6.67 19.33 14.94
CA GLY A 74 6.17 20.56 15.58
C GLY A 74 6.98 21.79 15.17
N THR A 75 6.78 22.89 15.91
CA THR A 75 7.62 24.08 15.76
C THR A 75 9.00 23.84 16.38
N ARG A 76 9.96 24.71 16.08
CA ARG A 76 11.32 24.64 16.62
C ARG A 76 11.36 24.69 18.15
N GLU A 77 10.43 25.41 18.76
CA GLU A 77 10.35 25.54 20.23
C GLU A 77 9.70 24.30 20.88
N ALA A 78 8.84 23.59 20.15
CA ALA A 78 8.09 22.47 20.67
C ALA A 78 8.82 21.12 20.54
N VAL A 79 9.78 21.02 19.61
CA VAL A 79 10.48 19.77 19.31
C VAL A 79 11.96 19.87 19.68
N ALA A 80 12.37 19.12 20.69
CA ALA A 80 13.77 19.01 21.06
C ALA A 80 14.56 18.21 19.99
N ILE A 81 15.74 18.72 19.62
CA ILE A 81 16.65 18.01 18.73
C ILE A 81 17.48 17.02 19.56
N PRO A 82 17.38 15.70 19.27
CA PRO A 82 18.16 14.71 20.01
C PRO A 82 19.68 14.92 19.85
N VAL A 83 20.43 14.70 20.92
CA VAL A 83 21.90 14.74 20.87
C VAL A 83 22.42 13.65 19.93
N GLY A 84 23.33 14.02 19.03
CA GLY A 84 23.92 13.10 18.05
C GLY A 84 23.05 12.84 16.83
N ALA A 85 21.90 13.52 16.70
CA ALA A 85 21.07 13.41 15.49
C ALA A 85 21.75 14.09 14.28
N GLU A 86 21.58 13.52 13.10
CA GLU A 86 21.91 14.15 11.83
C GLU A 86 20.88 15.26 11.55
N VAL A 87 21.33 16.53 11.59
CA VAL A 87 20.45 17.68 11.32
C VAL A 87 20.56 18.10 9.85
N ILE A 88 19.44 18.07 9.16
CA ILE A 88 19.30 18.46 7.76
C ILE A 88 18.60 19.82 7.70
N ASP A 89 19.32 20.83 7.17
CA ASP A 89 18.77 22.17 6.96
C ASP A 89 17.74 22.16 5.82
N CYS A 90 16.50 22.45 6.16
CA CYS A 90 15.38 22.51 5.22
C CYS A 90 14.78 23.92 5.09
N ARG A 91 15.53 24.98 5.44
CA ARG A 91 15.05 26.36 5.28
C ARG A 91 14.71 26.66 3.81
N GLY A 92 13.57 27.31 3.61
CA GLY A 92 13.05 27.60 2.27
C GLY A 92 12.44 26.39 1.54
N LYS A 93 12.41 25.22 2.18
CA LYS A 93 11.79 24.00 1.61
C LYS A 93 10.43 23.72 2.24
N VAL A 94 9.62 22.98 1.51
CA VAL A 94 8.34 22.44 1.98
C VAL A 94 8.47 20.95 2.17
N ILE A 95 8.00 20.44 3.32
CA ILE A 95 7.89 19.00 3.58
C ILE A 95 6.41 18.66 3.72
N MET A 96 5.98 17.68 2.96
CA MET A 96 4.61 17.15 2.97
C MET A 96 4.64 15.62 2.83
N PRO A 97 3.55 14.91 3.19
CA PRO A 97 3.44 13.49 2.89
C PRO A 97 3.59 13.21 1.41
N GLY A 98 4.20 12.08 1.06
CA GLY A 98 4.27 11.63 -0.32
C GLY A 98 2.88 11.40 -0.91
N LEU A 99 2.77 11.61 -2.22
CA LEU A 99 1.50 11.45 -2.94
C LEU A 99 1.08 9.97 -2.97
N VAL A 100 -0.21 9.73 -2.75
CA VAL A 100 -0.82 8.40 -2.88
C VAL A 100 -1.65 8.38 -4.17
N CYS A 101 -1.27 7.54 -5.12
CA CYS A 101 -2.03 7.32 -6.34
C CYS A 101 -2.95 6.11 -6.18
N THR A 102 -4.25 6.34 -6.09
CA THR A 102 -5.24 5.27 -5.89
C THR A 102 -5.65 4.55 -7.18
N HIS A 103 -5.23 5.04 -8.34
CA HIS A 103 -5.54 4.47 -9.65
C HIS A 103 -4.32 4.64 -10.59
N SER A 104 -3.55 3.58 -10.80
CA SER A 104 -2.34 3.62 -11.60
C SER A 104 -2.17 2.40 -12.49
N HIS A 105 -1.51 2.63 -13.63
CA HIS A 105 -1.09 1.58 -14.56
C HIS A 105 0.45 1.58 -14.73
N ILE A 106 1.19 2.13 -13.75
CA ILE A 106 2.67 2.09 -13.78
C ILE A 106 3.16 0.66 -13.69
N GLY A 107 4.38 0.41 -14.18
CA GLY A 107 4.92 -0.95 -14.23
C GLY A 107 4.37 -1.77 -15.39
N SER A 108 3.67 -1.11 -16.34
CA SER A 108 3.17 -1.73 -17.58
C SER A 108 2.32 -3.00 -17.37
N PRO A 109 1.40 -3.05 -16.38
CA PRO A 109 0.46 -4.15 -16.33
C PRO A 109 -0.36 -4.12 -17.63
N SER A 110 -0.61 -5.28 -18.21
CA SER A 110 -1.42 -5.36 -19.41
C SER A 110 -2.84 -4.83 -19.17
N GLY A 111 -3.52 -4.41 -20.24
CA GLY A 111 -4.89 -3.90 -20.15
C GLY A 111 -5.94 -4.92 -19.74
N GLY A 112 -5.54 -6.16 -19.49
CA GLY A 112 -6.38 -7.33 -19.23
C GLY A 112 -6.53 -8.19 -20.47
N ASP A 113 -6.79 -9.47 -20.26
CA ASP A 113 -6.99 -10.46 -21.32
C ASP A 113 -8.40 -10.36 -21.94
N MET A 114 -8.47 -10.41 -23.28
CA MET A 114 -9.72 -10.19 -24.02
C MET A 114 -10.61 -11.43 -24.11
N SER A 115 -10.22 -12.57 -23.51
CA SER A 115 -10.95 -13.84 -23.59
C SER A 115 -12.26 -13.85 -22.81
N SER A 116 -12.37 -13.02 -21.72
CA SER A 116 -13.57 -12.95 -20.90
C SER A 116 -13.81 -11.55 -20.33
N PRO A 117 -15.07 -11.11 -20.18
CA PRO A 117 -15.38 -9.86 -19.50
C PRO A 117 -15.22 -9.90 -17.96
N VAL A 118 -15.07 -11.09 -17.37
CA VAL A 118 -14.99 -11.32 -15.93
C VAL A 118 -13.81 -12.24 -15.65
N GLN A 119 -12.78 -11.72 -14.98
CA GLN A 119 -11.51 -12.41 -14.71
C GLN A 119 -10.97 -12.01 -13.33
N PRO A 120 -11.69 -12.32 -12.23
CA PRO A 120 -11.27 -11.91 -10.89
C PRO A 120 -9.98 -12.60 -10.41
N GLU A 121 -9.63 -13.77 -11.00
CA GLU A 121 -8.43 -14.55 -10.71
C GLU A 121 -7.14 -13.92 -11.26
N ALA A 122 -7.23 -13.08 -12.29
CA ALA A 122 -6.07 -12.39 -12.85
C ALA A 122 -5.46 -11.41 -11.83
N ARG A 123 -4.13 -11.38 -11.71
CA ARG A 123 -3.44 -10.54 -10.72
C ARG A 123 -2.41 -9.63 -11.37
N VAL A 124 -2.41 -8.35 -11.04
CA VAL A 124 -1.35 -7.43 -11.44
C VAL A 124 0.02 -7.87 -10.92
N LEU A 125 0.04 -8.53 -9.75
CA LEU A 125 1.26 -9.11 -9.17
C LEU A 125 2.09 -9.91 -10.17
N ASP A 126 1.41 -10.64 -11.07
CA ASP A 126 2.06 -11.57 -12.01
C ASP A 126 2.59 -10.87 -13.27
N SER A 127 2.25 -9.59 -13.49
CA SER A 127 2.55 -8.87 -14.73
C SER A 127 3.25 -7.52 -14.54
N VAL A 128 3.32 -6.98 -13.33
CA VAL A 128 3.92 -5.66 -13.10
C VAL A 128 5.46 -5.73 -13.15
N ASP A 129 6.07 -4.86 -13.97
CA ASP A 129 7.51 -4.64 -13.96
C ASP A 129 7.87 -3.48 -13.03
N VAL A 130 8.43 -3.80 -11.87
CA VAL A 130 8.84 -2.81 -10.87
C VAL A 130 10.04 -1.96 -11.30
N ARG A 131 10.79 -2.39 -12.35
CA ARG A 131 11.93 -1.66 -12.92
C ARG A 131 11.53 -0.78 -14.10
N ALA A 132 10.26 -0.79 -14.48
CA ALA A 132 9.77 0.05 -15.58
C ALA A 132 10.05 1.54 -15.32
N LYS A 133 10.40 2.28 -16.37
CA LYS A 133 10.65 3.73 -16.30
C LYS A 133 9.48 4.52 -15.72
N SER A 134 8.24 4.04 -15.88
CA SER A 134 7.05 4.66 -15.29
C SER A 134 7.05 4.63 -13.77
N VAL A 135 7.57 3.57 -13.14
CA VAL A 135 7.73 3.47 -11.67
C VAL A 135 8.75 4.49 -11.18
N ALA A 136 9.92 4.57 -11.82
CA ALA A 136 10.95 5.54 -11.48
C ALA A 136 10.45 6.99 -11.66
N ARG A 137 9.72 7.28 -12.74
CA ARG A 137 9.12 8.61 -12.99
C ARG A 137 8.09 8.99 -11.93
N ALA A 138 7.19 8.07 -11.56
CA ALA A 138 6.19 8.32 -10.54
C ALA A 138 6.86 8.64 -9.19
N ARG A 139 7.89 7.88 -8.81
CA ARG A 139 8.69 8.13 -7.61
C ARG A 139 9.37 9.51 -7.65
N ALA A 140 10.03 9.85 -8.76
CA ALA A 140 10.65 11.14 -8.94
C ALA A 140 9.65 12.32 -8.88
N GLY A 141 8.38 12.09 -9.26
CA GLY A 141 7.27 13.03 -9.13
C GLY A 141 6.64 13.09 -7.73
N GLY A 142 7.21 12.40 -6.72
CA GLY A 142 6.73 12.44 -5.35
C GLY A 142 5.61 11.44 -5.01
N VAL A 143 5.28 10.52 -5.90
CA VAL A 143 4.36 9.42 -5.58
C VAL A 143 5.11 8.37 -4.75
N THR A 144 4.65 8.15 -3.53
CA THR A 144 5.26 7.18 -2.59
C THR A 144 4.49 5.89 -2.47
N LEU A 145 3.20 5.90 -2.81
CA LEU A 145 2.32 4.73 -2.81
C LEU A 145 1.42 4.76 -4.04
N ALA A 146 1.31 3.64 -4.74
CA ALA A 146 0.41 3.50 -5.89
C ALA A 146 -0.40 2.21 -5.79
N ASN A 147 -1.72 2.31 -6.05
CA ASN A 147 -2.56 1.16 -6.34
C ASN A 147 -2.46 0.85 -7.83
N VAL A 148 -1.66 -0.15 -8.16
CA VAL A 148 -1.46 -0.59 -9.55
C VAL A 148 -2.55 -1.59 -9.93
N MET A 149 -3.17 -1.38 -11.08
CA MET A 149 -4.34 -2.15 -11.49
C MET A 149 -4.37 -2.41 -13.00
N PRO A 150 -5.09 -3.46 -13.44
CA PRO A 150 -5.34 -3.70 -14.87
C PRO A 150 -6.21 -2.60 -15.49
N GLY A 151 -6.29 -2.58 -16.80
CA GLY A 151 -7.12 -1.64 -17.55
C GLY A 151 -8.62 -1.81 -17.30
N SER A 152 -9.39 -0.78 -17.67
CA SER A 152 -10.85 -0.70 -17.44
C SER A 152 -11.69 -1.38 -18.53
N GLY A 153 -11.07 -2.21 -19.37
CA GLY A 153 -11.76 -2.84 -20.50
C GLY A 153 -12.71 -3.99 -20.16
N HIS A 154 -12.81 -4.39 -18.89
CA HIS A 154 -13.53 -5.57 -18.42
C HIS A 154 -14.49 -5.18 -17.30
N LEU A 155 -15.55 -5.98 -17.10
CA LEU A 155 -16.46 -5.81 -15.95
C LEU A 155 -15.71 -6.06 -14.64
N ILE A 156 -14.92 -7.14 -14.60
CA ILE A 156 -13.99 -7.47 -13.52
C ILE A 156 -12.66 -7.79 -14.18
N SER A 157 -11.67 -6.91 -14.01
CA SER A 157 -10.38 -7.00 -14.71
C SER A 157 -9.32 -7.75 -13.91
N GLY A 158 -9.59 -8.07 -12.64
CA GLY A 158 -8.66 -8.76 -11.77
C GLY A 158 -8.18 -7.96 -10.56
N GLN A 159 -7.26 -8.56 -9.84
CA GLN A 159 -6.75 -8.08 -8.55
C GLN A 159 -5.72 -6.98 -8.74
N THR A 160 -5.84 -5.92 -7.94
CA THR A 160 -4.89 -4.81 -7.89
C THR A 160 -3.82 -5.06 -6.84
N LEU A 161 -2.76 -4.23 -6.83
CA LEU A 161 -1.68 -4.33 -5.87
C LEU A 161 -1.21 -2.95 -5.44
N TYR A 162 -1.09 -2.73 -4.13
CA TYR A 162 -0.45 -1.54 -3.59
C TYR A 162 1.07 -1.70 -3.57
N LEU A 163 1.77 -0.75 -4.20
CA LEU A 163 3.23 -0.67 -4.23
C LEU A 163 3.73 0.56 -3.47
N LYS A 164 4.65 0.36 -2.54
CA LYS A 164 5.51 1.44 -2.02
C LYS A 164 6.60 1.73 -3.05
N LEU A 165 6.62 2.95 -3.59
CA LEU A 165 7.60 3.37 -4.60
C LEU A 165 8.91 3.79 -3.92
N ARG A 166 9.71 2.81 -3.54
CA ARG A 166 11.02 2.95 -2.89
C ARG A 166 12.08 2.22 -3.70
N ASP A 167 13.32 2.25 -3.24
CA ASP A 167 14.37 1.43 -3.85
C ASP A 167 14.09 -0.05 -3.61
N GLY A 168 14.28 -0.83 -4.66
CA GLY A 168 14.01 -2.26 -4.68
C GLY A 168 14.05 -2.79 -6.12
N GLY A 169 14.56 -3.99 -6.32
CA GLY A 169 14.68 -4.62 -7.64
C GLY A 169 13.65 -5.71 -7.89
N ARG A 170 12.86 -6.07 -6.88
CA ARG A 170 11.91 -7.17 -6.91
C ARG A 170 10.54 -6.70 -6.44
N ILE A 171 9.50 -7.40 -6.88
CA ILE A 171 8.12 -7.06 -6.51
C ILE A 171 7.89 -7.17 -5.00
N GLU A 172 8.55 -8.13 -4.34
CA GLU A 172 8.46 -8.34 -2.89
C GLU A 172 9.00 -7.16 -2.10
N ASP A 173 9.95 -6.40 -2.66
CA ASP A 173 10.52 -5.22 -2.02
C ASP A 173 9.54 -4.05 -1.99
N LEU A 174 8.63 -3.98 -2.97
CA LEU A 174 7.70 -2.87 -3.17
C LEU A 174 6.27 -3.19 -2.72
N ALA A 175 5.84 -4.46 -2.83
CA ALA A 175 4.48 -4.86 -2.51
C ALA A 175 4.12 -4.56 -1.05
N LEU A 176 2.99 -3.86 -0.85
CA LEU A 176 2.48 -3.58 0.49
C LEU A 176 1.76 -4.82 1.03
N ARG A 177 2.07 -5.14 2.30
CA ARG A 177 1.49 -6.27 2.99
C ARG A 177 0.74 -5.81 4.24
N ASP A 178 -0.28 -6.56 4.63
CA ASP A 178 -0.96 -6.41 5.92
C ASP A 178 -0.12 -6.97 7.09
N GLY A 179 -0.64 -6.83 8.31
CA GLY A 179 0.03 -7.34 9.51
C GLY A 179 0.16 -8.87 9.57
N ALA A 180 -0.60 -9.62 8.77
CA ALA A 180 -0.53 -11.07 8.65
C ALA A 180 0.36 -11.54 7.49
N GLY A 181 0.97 -10.59 6.74
CA GLY A 181 1.83 -10.87 5.59
C GLY A 181 1.09 -11.03 4.27
N GLY A 182 -0.23 -10.87 4.25
CA GLY A 182 -1.06 -10.87 3.04
C GLY A 182 -0.77 -9.65 2.16
N LEU A 183 -0.90 -9.81 0.84
CA LEU A 183 -0.74 -8.69 -0.09
C LEU A 183 -1.95 -7.76 -0.01
N LEU A 184 -1.70 -6.45 0.06
CA LEU A 184 -2.74 -5.45 0.00
C LEU A 184 -3.08 -5.09 -1.43
N GLY A 185 -4.36 -5.17 -1.76
CA GLY A 185 -4.91 -4.87 -3.06
C GLY A 185 -6.43 -4.73 -3.00
N GLY A 186 -7.04 -4.76 -4.15
CA GLY A 186 -8.49 -4.75 -4.33
C GLY A 186 -8.86 -5.44 -5.62
N LEU A 187 -10.12 -5.35 -6.00
CA LEU A 187 -10.63 -5.90 -7.25
C LEU A 187 -10.96 -4.74 -8.21
N LYS A 188 -10.34 -4.75 -9.39
CA LYS A 188 -10.63 -3.77 -10.44
C LYS A 188 -11.91 -4.12 -11.14
N MET A 189 -12.86 -3.21 -11.11
CA MET A 189 -14.13 -3.30 -11.82
C MET A 189 -14.36 -2.07 -12.69
N ALA A 190 -15.06 -2.24 -13.81
CA ALA A 190 -15.45 -1.14 -14.69
C ALA A 190 -16.88 -1.34 -15.19
N ASN A 191 -17.82 -0.48 -14.74
CA ASN A 191 -19.25 -0.55 -15.05
C ASN A 191 -19.67 0.50 -16.08
N GLY A 192 -18.71 1.16 -16.75
CA GLY A 192 -18.95 2.17 -17.78
C GLY A 192 -19.03 1.58 -19.19
N THR A 193 -18.76 2.44 -20.15
CA THR A 193 -18.80 2.08 -21.59
C THR A 193 -17.64 1.22 -22.05
N ASN A 194 -16.49 1.28 -21.35
CA ASN A 194 -15.26 0.57 -21.77
C ASN A 194 -15.41 -0.95 -21.83
N SER A 195 -16.29 -1.52 -20.99
CA SER A 195 -16.58 -2.96 -20.96
C SER A 195 -17.72 -3.40 -21.87
N ILE A 196 -18.35 -2.46 -22.60
CA ILE A 196 -19.45 -2.75 -23.54
C ILE A 196 -18.88 -2.82 -24.95
N ARG A 197 -18.91 -4.00 -25.57
CA ARG A 197 -18.41 -4.25 -26.94
C ARG A 197 -18.92 -5.56 -27.50
N GLY A 198 -18.39 -6.00 -28.64
CA GLY A 198 -18.72 -7.30 -29.24
C GLY A 198 -18.35 -8.50 -28.38
N ALA A 199 -18.90 -9.66 -28.70
CA ALA A 199 -18.62 -10.91 -27.99
C ALA A 199 -17.11 -11.13 -27.82
N PRO A 200 -16.68 -11.68 -26.67
CA PRO A 200 -17.45 -12.27 -25.58
C PRO A 200 -17.98 -11.25 -24.55
N PHE A 201 -17.80 -9.97 -24.78
CA PHE A 201 -18.22 -8.89 -23.88
C PHE A 201 -19.70 -8.58 -23.99
N PRO A 202 -20.31 -7.97 -22.94
CA PRO A 202 -21.71 -7.58 -23.00
C PRO A 202 -21.92 -6.38 -23.93
N GLY A 203 -22.99 -6.40 -24.69
CA GLY A 203 -23.39 -5.30 -25.59
C GLY A 203 -24.25 -4.23 -24.93
N THR A 204 -24.68 -4.43 -23.66
CA THR A 204 -25.56 -3.48 -22.94
C THR A 204 -25.22 -3.40 -21.46
N ARG A 205 -25.57 -2.27 -20.82
CA ARG A 205 -25.42 -2.09 -19.36
C ARG A 205 -26.22 -3.11 -18.54
N GLY A 206 -27.44 -3.48 -19.03
CA GLY A 206 -28.27 -4.49 -18.36
C GLY A 206 -27.56 -5.84 -18.30
N LYS A 207 -26.94 -6.27 -19.41
CA LYS A 207 -26.15 -7.51 -19.45
C LYS A 207 -24.88 -7.39 -18.59
N SER A 208 -24.21 -6.25 -18.60
CA SER A 208 -23.06 -5.97 -17.73
C SER A 208 -23.41 -6.18 -16.25
N ALA A 209 -24.49 -5.56 -15.80
CA ALA A 209 -24.96 -5.68 -14.41
C ALA A 209 -25.38 -7.12 -14.06
N ALA A 210 -26.01 -7.83 -14.99
CA ALA A 210 -26.41 -9.23 -14.80
C ALA A 210 -25.18 -10.14 -14.63
N LEU A 211 -24.13 -9.98 -15.44
CA LEU A 211 -22.90 -10.76 -15.37
C LEU A 211 -22.17 -10.54 -14.04
N VAL A 212 -22.02 -9.28 -13.62
CA VAL A 212 -21.40 -8.94 -12.34
C VAL A 212 -22.18 -9.55 -11.17
N ARG A 213 -23.50 -9.37 -11.13
CA ARG A 213 -24.37 -9.94 -10.09
C ARG A 213 -24.24 -11.46 -10.06
N GLN A 214 -24.26 -12.12 -11.21
CA GLN A 214 -24.12 -13.57 -11.31
C GLN A 214 -22.79 -14.05 -10.73
N SER A 215 -21.69 -13.32 -11.00
CA SER A 215 -20.34 -13.66 -10.48
C SER A 215 -20.32 -13.62 -8.95
N PHE A 216 -20.83 -12.54 -8.34
CA PHE A 216 -20.90 -12.46 -6.88
C PHE A 216 -21.84 -13.48 -6.25
N LEU A 217 -22.97 -13.79 -6.87
CA LEU A 217 -23.87 -14.84 -6.36
C LEU A 217 -23.21 -16.22 -6.41
N LYS A 218 -22.43 -16.54 -7.44
CA LYS A 218 -21.64 -17.78 -7.51
C LYS A 218 -20.57 -17.82 -6.42
N ALA A 219 -19.87 -16.71 -6.18
CA ALA A 219 -18.86 -16.63 -5.13
C ALA A 219 -19.47 -16.83 -3.74
N LEU A 220 -20.62 -16.22 -3.46
CA LEU A 220 -21.35 -16.43 -2.20
C LEU A 220 -21.81 -17.88 -2.03
N ASP A 221 -22.25 -18.56 -3.11
CA ASP A 221 -22.62 -19.97 -3.06
C ASP A 221 -21.40 -20.86 -2.79
N TYR A 222 -20.29 -20.57 -3.49
CA TYR A 222 -19.00 -21.25 -3.26
C TYR A 222 -18.55 -21.10 -1.80
N GLN A 223 -18.58 -19.88 -1.26
CA GLN A 223 -18.22 -19.61 0.13
C GLN A 223 -19.10 -20.38 1.13
N ARG A 224 -20.44 -20.44 0.87
CA ARG A 224 -21.36 -21.22 1.69
C ARG A 224 -21.03 -22.71 1.68
N LYS A 225 -20.74 -23.30 0.51
CA LYS A 225 -20.35 -24.70 0.38
C LYS A 225 -19.04 -24.97 1.11
N LYS A 226 -18.03 -24.12 0.96
CA LYS A 226 -16.73 -24.21 1.65
C LYS A 226 -16.92 -24.16 3.18
N LYS A 227 -17.77 -23.26 3.68
CA LYS A 227 -18.09 -23.17 5.11
C LYS A 227 -18.87 -24.39 5.62
N ALA A 228 -19.82 -24.91 4.86
CA ALA A 228 -20.59 -26.10 5.21
C ALA A 228 -19.74 -27.38 5.28
N ALA A 229 -18.65 -27.46 4.51
CA ALA A 229 -17.71 -28.57 4.56
C ALA A 229 -16.92 -28.63 5.89
N GLY A 230 -16.86 -27.55 6.68
CA GLY A 230 -16.27 -27.56 8.03
C GLY A 230 -14.80 -27.94 8.09
N GLY A 231 -14.05 -27.81 6.97
CA GLY A 231 -12.65 -28.24 6.86
C GLY A 231 -12.46 -29.67 6.33
N ASP A 232 -13.55 -30.40 6.08
CA ASP A 232 -13.50 -31.73 5.48
C ASP A 232 -13.20 -31.61 3.97
N PRO A 233 -12.02 -32.07 3.48
CA PRO A 233 -11.63 -31.92 2.09
C PRO A 233 -12.51 -32.71 1.10
N GLU A 234 -13.14 -33.82 1.54
CA GLU A 234 -14.02 -34.62 0.67
C GLU A 234 -15.38 -33.96 0.44
N LYS A 235 -15.81 -33.07 1.34
CA LYS A 235 -17.05 -32.30 1.23
C LYS A 235 -16.84 -30.90 0.68
N ALA A 236 -15.59 -30.42 0.65
CA ALA A 236 -15.27 -29.10 0.14
C ALA A 236 -15.48 -29.04 -1.39
N PRO A 237 -15.99 -27.92 -1.91
CA PRO A 237 -16.03 -27.74 -3.35
C PRO A 237 -14.60 -27.72 -3.92
N GLU A 238 -14.45 -28.16 -5.16
CA GLU A 238 -13.18 -28.01 -5.89
C GLU A 238 -12.72 -26.54 -5.84
N ARG A 239 -11.40 -26.36 -5.75
CA ARG A 239 -10.82 -25.01 -5.65
C ARG A 239 -11.05 -24.19 -6.89
N ASP A 240 -11.67 -23.05 -6.76
CA ASP A 240 -11.96 -22.10 -7.83
C ASP A 240 -11.32 -20.74 -7.49
N LEU A 241 -10.23 -20.40 -8.19
CA LEU A 241 -9.48 -19.15 -7.97
C LEU A 241 -10.31 -17.90 -8.26
N ALA A 242 -11.22 -17.98 -9.24
CA ALA A 242 -12.11 -16.87 -9.56
C ALA A 242 -13.09 -16.61 -8.42
N MET A 243 -13.67 -17.67 -7.84
CA MET A 243 -14.61 -17.55 -6.73
C MET A 243 -13.91 -17.16 -5.41
N GLU A 244 -12.66 -17.57 -5.21
CA GLU A 244 -11.86 -17.15 -4.05
C GLU A 244 -11.44 -15.67 -4.11
N SER A 245 -11.46 -15.06 -5.31
CA SER A 245 -11.06 -13.67 -5.53
C SER A 245 -12.22 -12.68 -5.46
N LEU A 246 -13.46 -13.16 -5.38
CA LEU A 246 -14.71 -12.39 -5.28
C LEU A 246 -15.26 -12.41 -3.85
#